data_d29a32ef8fc21d37c110995abbf21242
#
_entry.id   d29a32ef8fc21d37c110995abbf21242
#
_cell.length_a   1.000
_cell.length_b   1.000
_cell.length_c   1.000
_cell.angle_alpha   90.00
_cell.angle_beta   90.00
_cell.angle_gamma   90.00
#
_symmetry.space_group_name_H-M   'P 1'
#
loop_
_entity.id
_entity.type
_entity.pdbx_description
1 polymer ?
#
loop_
_entity_poly.entity_id
_entity_poly.type
_entity_poly.pdbx_seq_one_letter_code
_entity_poly.pdbx_strand_id
1 'polypeptide(L)'
;MDSTGDAAPDLMAQLEPDRLLAAYEAVSPMPVRPEFLEGRAYLPQSPPDHGHGSAVMSLLLQFRSAAVPGVGTGSGYRFTGRTGSTAGLLVPDIYVRSRKATSADEAHYAAYPGWYPSDMLDLVGEVTSTDHETDTGPKLRAYSAAGIPVYVLIDRRSQTAHCYTHPALPGDDPADAYYENDTKVHLGDPLPLPPPYPTLDTTTCSTTGPPR
;
A
#
# COMPACT_ATOMS: atom_id res chain seq x y z
N MET A 1 19.50 -46.46 -14.26
CA MET A 1 20.16 -45.46 -13.39
C MET A 1 19.35 -44.18 -13.50
N ASP A 2 18.31 -44.12 -12.67
CA ASP A 2 17.46 -42.91 -12.56
C ASP A 2 18.11 -41.98 -11.53
N SER A 3 18.64 -40.89 -12.00
CA SER A 3 19.04 -39.78 -11.14
C SER A 3 17.81 -38.91 -10.90
N THR A 4 17.04 -39.19 -9.87
CA THR A 4 16.11 -38.26 -9.27
C THR A 4 16.93 -37.13 -8.64
N GLY A 5 17.05 -36.03 -9.38
CA GLY A 5 17.54 -34.79 -8.84
C GLY A 5 16.53 -34.29 -7.81
N ASP A 6 16.82 -34.54 -6.56
CA ASP A 6 16.15 -33.97 -5.41
C ASP A 6 16.43 -32.43 -5.47
N ALA A 7 15.49 -31.69 -6.03
CA ALA A 7 15.57 -30.24 -6.01
C ALA A 7 15.49 -29.83 -4.55
N ALA A 8 16.57 -29.31 -4.00
CA ALA A 8 16.58 -28.72 -2.66
C ALA A 8 15.38 -27.77 -2.54
N PRO A 9 14.53 -27.91 -1.51
CA PRO A 9 13.38 -27.05 -1.33
C PRO A 9 13.89 -25.60 -1.30
N ASP A 10 13.20 -24.72 -2.03
CA ASP A 10 13.52 -23.30 -2.06
C ASP A 10 13.39 -22.75 -0.64
N LEU A 11 14.52 -22.67 0.05
CA LEU A 11 14.62 -22.21 1.43
C LEU A 11 14.03 -20.79 1.60
N MET A 12 14.03 -19.99 0.54
CA MET A 12 13.49 -18.63 0.57
C MET A 12 11.95 -18.64 0.59
N ALA A 13 11.32 -19.63 -0.04
CA ALA A 13 9.85 -19.78 0.00
C ALA A 13 9.29 -20.21 1.36
N GLN A 14 10.14 -20.66 2.28
CA GLN A 14 9.77 -21.11 3.62
C GLN A 14 9.99 -20.05 4.71
N LEU A 15 10.57 -18.89 4.35
CA LEU A 15 10.77 -17.80 5.31
C LEU A 15 9.47 -17.06 5.58
N GLU A 16 9.29 -16.68 6.85
CA GLU A 16 8.26 -15.68 7.20
C GLU A 16 8.48 -14.40 6.39
N PRO A 17 7.41 -13.70 5.94
CA PRO A 17 7.51 -12.56 5.04
C PRO A 17 8.50 -11.48 5.47
N ASP A 18 8.53 -11.11 6.76
CA ASP A 18 9.44 -10.12 7.31
C ASP A 18 10.91 -10.56 7.22
N ARG A 19 11.19 -11.85 7.44
CA ARG A 19 12.54 -12.41 7.29
C ARG A 19 12.98 -12.47 5.84
N LEU A 20 12.06 -12.80 4.93
CA LEU A 20 12.31 -12.76 3.50
C LEU A 20 12.72 -11.35 3.06
N LEU A 21 11.96 -10.32 3.46
CA LEU A 21 12.28 -8.93 3.12
C LEU A 21 13.61 -8.48 3.74
N ALA A 22 13.88 -8.81 5.00
CA ALA A 22 15.17 -8.52 5.64
C ALA A 22 16.36 -9.17 4.91
N ALA A 23 16.19 -10.37 4.37
CA ALA A 23 17.21 -11.02 3.56
C ALA A 23 17.49 -10.26 2.26
N TYR A 24 16.45 -9.75 1.58
CA TYR A 24 16.60 -8.91 0.39
C TYR A 24 17.30 -7.59 0.70
N GLU A 25 16.92 -6.91 1.79
CA GLU A 25 17.58 -5.67 2.23
C GLU A 25 19.07 -5.91 2.49
N ALA A 26 19.43 -7.01 3.16
CA ALA A 26 20.80 -7.33 3.54
C ALA A 26 21.73 -7.59 2.34
N VAL A 27 21.21 -8.10 1.22
CA VAL A 27 21.99 -8.41 0.02
C VAL A 27 21.93 -7.31 -1.04
N SER A 28 21.08 -6.31 -0.88
CA SER A 28 20.96 -5.21 -1.82
C SER A 28 22.18 -4.29 -1.74
N PRO A 29 22.80 -3.96 -2.89
CA PRO A 29 23.92 -3.00 -2.92
C PRO A 29 23.51 -1.55 -2.65
N MET A 30 22.20 -1.27 -2.64
CA MET A 30 21.62 0.05 -2.37
C MET A 30 20.56 -0.07 -1.29
N PRO A 31 20.29 0.99 -0.51
CA PRO A 31 19.17 1.02 0.42
C PRO A 31 17.86 0.84 -0.36
N VAL A 32 17.21 -0.30 -0.16
CA VAL A 32 15.89 -0.62 -0.72
C VAL A 32 14.99 -0.99 0.43
N ARG A 33 13.71 -0.74 0.28
CA ARG A 33 12.69 -1.22 1.20
C ARG A 33 11.73 -2.12 0.42
N PRO A 34 11.98 -3.43 0.41
CA PRO A 34 11.12 -4.36 -0.29
C PRO A 34 9.73 -4.42 0.35
N GLU A 35 8.73 -4.69 -0.47
CA GLU A 35 7.35 -4.96 -0.05
C GLU A 35 7.03 -6.44 -0.26
N PHE A 36 6.05 -6.95 0.47
CA PHE A 36 5.57 -8.33 0.32
C PHE A 36 4.08 -8.31 -0.05
N LEU A 37 3.73 -9.02 -1.11
CA LEU A 37 2.37 -9.14 -1.62
C LEU A 37 2.19 -10.53 -2.24
N GLU A 38 1.04 -11.16 -2.01
CA GLU A 38 0.65 -12.42 -2.65
C GLU A 38 1.76 -13.49 -2.63
N GLY A 39 2.42 -13.64 -1.49
CA GLY A 39 3.47 -14.65 -1.30
C GLY A 39 4.83 -14.28 -1.92
N ARG A 40 5.03 -13.05 -2.41
CA ARG A 40 6.24 -12.61 -3.12
C ARG A 40 6.80 -11.33 -2.55
N ALA A 41 8.14 -11.21 -2.60
CA ALA A 41 8.81 -9.94 -2.35
C ALA A 41 8.86 -9.12 -3.64
N TYR A 42 8.50 -7.83 -3.52
CA TYR A 42 8.58 -6.83 -4.56
C TYR A 42 9.69 -5.84 -4.21
N LEU A 43 10.63 -5.65 -5.11
CA LEU A 43 11.71 -4.68 -4.97
C LEU A 43 11.37 -3.47 -5.83
N PRO A 44 11.34 -2.25 -5.26
CA PRO A 44 11.15 -1.06 -6.08
C PRO A 44 12.27 -0.97 -7.11
N GLN A 45 11.88 -0.91 -8.40
CA GLN A 45 12.86 -0.94 -9.50
C GLN A 45 13.53 0.41 -9.72
N SER A 46 12.88 1.49 -9.33
CA SER A 46 13.39 2.86 -9.49
C SER A 46 12.85 3.77 -8.40
N PRO A 47 13.60 4.81 -8.00
CA PRO A 47 13.03 5.87 -7.19
C PRO A 47 11.83 6.51 -7.90
N PRO A 48 10.79 6.95 -7.15
CA PRO A 48 9.65 7.65 -7.73
C PRO A 48 10.08 8.96 -8.40
N ASP A 49 9.41 9.33 -9.48
CA ASP A 49 9.66 10.58 -10.19
C ASP A 49 9.17 11.83 -9.43
N HIS A 50 9.57 13.02 -9.87
CA HIS A 50 9.16 14.28 -9.24
C HIS A 50 7.63 14.48 -9.25
N GLY A 51 6.92 14.02 -10.28
CA GLY A 51 5.46 14.11 -10.37
C GLY A 51 4.77 13.27 -9.32
N HIS A 52 5.26 12.05 -9.05
CA HIS A 52 4.80 11.21 -7.96
C HIS A 52 4.98 11.93 -6.61
N GLY A 53 6.19 12.40 -6.31
CA GLY A 53 6.45 13.10 -5.04
C GLY A 53 5.58 14.37 -4.87
N SER A 54 5.35 15.12 -5.96
CA SER A 54 4.48 16.30 -5.94
C SER A 54 3.03 15.93 -5.67
N ALA A 55 2.52 14.87 -6.28
CA ALA A 55 1.16 14.38 -6.05
C ALA A 55 0.96 13.91 -4.60
N VAL A 56 1.88 13.09 -4.08
CA VAL A 56 1.85 12.64 -2.67
C VAL A 56 1.84 13.83 -1.72
N MET A 57 2.73 14.81 -1.93
CA MET A 57 2.80 16.00 -1.09
C MET A 57 1.53 16.85 -1.17
N SER A 58 0.96 17.03 -2.37
CA SER A 58 -0.29 17.77 -2.56
C SER A 58 -1.44 17.13 -1.78
N LEU A 59 -1.62 15.81 -1.88
CA LEU A 59 -2.66 15.09 -1.15
C LEU A 59 -2.44 15.17 0.36
N LEU A 60 -1.21 14.99 0.83
CA LEU A 60 -0.85 15.12 2.25
C LEU A 60 -1.24 16.50 2.80
N LEU A 61 -0.95 17.57 2.06
CA LEU A 61 -1.29 18.94 2.44
C LEU A 61 -2.80 19.18 2.48
N GLN A 62 -3.58 18.59 1.58
CA GLN A 62 -5.04 18.69 1.59
C GLN A 62 -5.64 18.04 2.84
N PHE A 63 -5.21 16.83 3.22
CA PHE A 63 -5.63 16.21 4.48
C PHE A 63 -5.23 17.04 5.70
N ARG A 64 -4.01 17.60 5.71
CA ARG A 64 -3.54 18.48 6.79
C ARG A 64 -4.35 19.77 6.88
N SER A 65 -4.65 20.41 5.75
CA SER A 65 -5.44 21.65 5.69
C SER A 65 -6.88 21.43 6.15
N ALA A 66 -7.42 20.22 5.92
CA ALA A 66 -8.73 19.81 6.43
C ALA A 66 -8.67 19.35 7.90
N ALA A 67 -7.54 19.52 8.58
CA ALA A 67 -7.32 19.12 9.98
C ALA A 67 -7.57 17.62 10.26
N VAL A 68 -7.40 16.74 9.25
CA VAL A 68 -7.53 15.29 9.43
C VAL A 68 -6.40 14.82 10.35
N PRO A 69 -6.72 14.23 11.52
CA PRO A 69 -5.69 13.74 12.43
C PRO A 69 -5.03 12.48 11.90
N GLY A 70 -3.80 12.20 12.35
CA GLY A 70 -3.15 10.92 12.09
C GLY A 70 -2.61 10.71 10.67
N VAL A 71 -2.71 11.72 9.78
CA VAL A 71 -2.18 11.63 8.42
C VAL A 71 -0.65 11.56 8.42
N GLY A 72 -0.09 10.69 7.58
CA GLY A 72 1.35 10.48 7.47
C GLY A 72 1.76 9.77 6.18
N THR A 73 3.06 9.53 6.05
CA THR A 73 3.71 8.86 4.92
C THR A 73 4.95 8.10 5.40
N GLY A 74 5.45 7.14 4.64
CA GLY A 74 6.74 6.50 4.85
C GLY A 74 6.83 5.48 5.99
N SER A 75 5.73 5.14 6.68
CA SER A 75 5.71 4.06 7.67
C SER A 75 5.25 2.76 7.05
N GLY A 76 5.87 1.64 7.47
CA GLY A 76 5.48 0.31 7.03
C GLY A 76 4.40 -0.30 7.92
N TYR A 77 3.52 -1.08 7.30
CA TYR A 77 2.42 -1.75 7.96
C TYR A 77 2.31 -3.21 7.52
N ARG A 78 2.01 -4.07 8.50
CA ARG A 78 1.66 -5.47 8.25
C ARG A 78 0.15 -5.58 8.10
N PHE A 79 -0.29 -5.86 6.90
CA PHE A 79 -1.68 -6.09 6.56
C PHE A 79 -1.99 -7.56 6.75
N THR A 80 -2.95 -7.86 7.62
CA THR A 80 -3.34 -9.23 7.95
C THR A 80 -4.77 -9.49 7.51
N GLY A 81 -4.98 -10.61 6.83
CA GLY A 81 -6.31 -11.10 6.51
C GLY A 81 -7.06 -11.64 7.74
N ARG A 82 -8.30 -12.07 7.54
CA ARG A 82 -9.20 -12.54 8.61
C ARG A 82 -8.62 -13.71 9.42
N THR A 83 -7.84 -14.58 8.80
CA THR A 83 -7.21 -15.75 9.45
C THR A 83 -5.92 -15.41 10.20
N GLY A 84 -5.51 -14.13 10.18
CA GLY A 84 -4.23 -13.68 10.73
C GLY A 84 -3.04 -13.90 9.78
N SER A 85 -3.27 -14.45 8.58
CA SER A 85 -2.25 -14.57 7.54
C SER A 85 -1.81 -13.18 7.05
N THR A 86 -0.52 -13.03 6.71
CA THR A 86 0.01 -11.78 6.15
C THR A 86 -0.47 -11.64 4.70
N ALA A 87 -1.36 -10.68 4.46
CA ALA A 87 -1.81 -10.30 3.13
C ALA A 87 -0.78 -9.37 2.42
N GLY A 88 -0.07 -8.56 3.20
CA GLY A 88 0.98 -7.70 2.69
C GLY A 88 1.85 -7.09 3.78
N LEU A 89 3.09 -6.75 3.42
CA LEU A 89 3.98 -5.85 4.16
C LEU A 89 4.25 -4.67 3.24
N LEU A 90 3.61 -3.53 3.50
CA LEU A 90 3.53 -2.41 2.56
C LEU A 90 3.86 -1.09 3.23
N VAL A 91 4.34 -0.16 2.42
CA VAL A 91 4.60 1.23 2.81
C VAL A 91 3.71 2.13 1.96
N PRO A 92 2.47 2.43 2.39
CA PRO A 92 1.59 3.31 1.64
C PRO A 92 2.22 4.70 1.42
N ASP A 93 2.00 5.28 0.25
CA ASP A 93 2.43 6.65 -0.04
C ASP A 93 1.81 7.65 0.94
N ILE A 94 0.54 7.42 1.30
CA ILE A 94 -0.20 8.20 2.28
C ILE A 94 -1.02 7.25 3.15
N TYR A 95 -1.15 7.58 4.43
CA TYR A 95 -2.07 6.89 5.33
C TYR A 95 -2.72 7.85 6.31
N VAL A 96 -3.88 7.46 6.83
CA VAL A 96 -4.55 8.11 7.97
C VAL A 96 -4.77 7.07 9.05
N ARG A 97 -4.28 7.36 10.25
CA ARG A 97 -4.49 6.50 11.42
C ARG A 97 -5.77 6.90 12.15
N SER A 98 -6.57 5.92 12.50
CA SER A 98 -7.77 6.07 13.36
C SER A 98 -7.41 6.44 14.80
N ARG A 99 -6.21 6.03 15.25
CA ARG A 99 -5.74 6.18 16.62
C ARG A 99 -4.22 6.39 16.68
N LYS A 100 -3.75 6.85 17.82
CA LYS A 100 -2.31 6.87 18.12
C LYS A 100 -1.80 5.45 18.39
N ALA A 101 -0.52 5.24 18.14
CA ALA A 101 0.14 4.00 18.51
C ALA A 101 0.06 3.78 20.04
N THR A 102 -0.22 2.54 20.42
CA THR A 102 -0.24 2.07 21.81
C THR A 102 1.05 1.33 22.13
N SER A 103 1.25 0.98 23.40
CA SER A 103 2.38 0.13 23.79
C SER A 103 2.34 -1.26 23.14
N ALA A 104 1.14 -1.77 22.80
CA ALA A 104 1.00 -3.03 22.07
C ALA A 104 1.47 -2.89 20.62
N ASP A 105 1.18 -1.76 19.97
CA ASP A 105 1.65 -1.47 18.60
C ASP A 105 3.17 -1.32 18.54
N GLU A 106 3.76 -0.68 19.57
CA GLU A 106 5.22 -0.57 19.70
C GLU A 106 5.87 -1.94 19.96
N ALA A 107 5.23 -2.80 20.75
CA ALA A 107 5.68 -4.16 20.96
C ALA A 107 5.57 -4.99 19.67
N HIS A 108 4.51 -4.79 18.87
CA HIS A 108 4.37 -5.41 17.55
C HIS A 108 5.51 -4.95 16.63
N TYR A 109 5.76 -3.63 16.56
CA TYR A 109 6.83 -3.07 15.73
C TYR A 109 8.22 -3.60 16.14
N ALA A 110 8.45 -3.83 17.43
CA ALA A 110 9.68 -4.43 17.94
C ALA A 110 9.81 -5.92 17.57
N ALA A 111 8.69 -6.65 17.53
CA ALA A 111 8.64 -8.07 17.12
C ALA A 111 8.78 -8.25 15.59
N TYR A 112 8.27 -7.30 14.82
CA TYR A 112 8.32 -7.27 13.35
C TYR A 112 8.98 -5.95 12.90
N PRO A 113 10.33 -5.84 12.96
CA PRO A 113 11.03 -4.57 12.75
C PRO A 113 10.68 -3.89 11.43
N GLY A 114 10.20 -2.65 11.52
CA GLY A 114 9.78 -1.86 10.36
C GLY A 114 8.28 -1.90 10.05
N TRP A 115 7.48 -2.74 10.74
CA TRP A 115 6.08 -2.98 10.40
C TRP A 115 5.15 -2.77 11.59
N TYR A 116 4.31 -1.74 11.53
CA TYR A 116 3.20 -1.54 12.46
C TYR A 116 2.00 -2.42 12.10
N PRO A 117 1.08 -2.73 13.03
CA PRO A 117 -0.17 -3.41 12.69
C PRO A 117 -1.08 -2.47 11.88
N SER A 118 -1.76 -3.01 10.85
CA SER A 118 -2.62 -2.23 9.96
C SER A 118 -3.99 -1.84 10.55
N ASP A 119 -4.40 -2.46 11.67
CA ASP A 119 -5.68 -2.17 12.35
C ASP A 119 -5.79 -0.74 12.92
N MET A 120 -4.68 -0.01 12.92
CA MET A 120 -4.65 1.40 13.28
C MET A 120 -4.91 2.36 12.11
N LEU A 121 -5.18 1.84 10.90
CA LEU A 121 -5.39 2.63 9.69
C LEU A 121 -6.87 2.69 9.32
N ASP A 122 -7.34 3.90 8.97
CA ASP A 122 -8.67 4.13 8.40
C ASP A 122 -8.63 4.40 6.90
N LEU A 123 -7.52 4.92 6.42
CA LEU A 123 -7.33 5.22 5.00
C LEU A 123 -5.88 4.95 4.61
N VAL A 124 -5.71 4.39 3.42
CA VAL A 124 -4.43 4.32 2.70
C VAL A 124 -4.57 4.95 1.33
N GLY A 125 -3.48 5.51 0.81
CA GLY A 125 -3.43 6.11 -0.52
C GLY A 125 -2.15 5.74 -1.24
N GLU A 126 -2.27 5.47 -2.55
CA GLU A 126 -1.17 5.21 -3.46
C GLU A 126 -1.24 6.15 -4.65
N VAL A 127 -0.09 6.58 -5.11
CA VAL A 127 0.09 7.34 -6.35
C VAL A 127 0.93 6.48 -7.28
N THR A 128 0.36 6.02 -8.39
CA THR A 128 1.08 5.11 -9.29
C THR A 128 2.37 5.74 -9.83
N SER A 129 3.41 4.93 -9.86
CA SER A 129 4.70 5.25 -10.46
C SER A 129 5.03 4.23 -11.56
N THR A 130 6.22 3.65 -11.54
CA THR A 130 6.65 2.60 -12.47
C THR A 130 5.96 1.25 -12.23
N ASP A 131 5.55 0.97 -10.98
CA ASP A 131 4.95 -0.30 -10.54
C ASP A 131 3.41 -0.25 -10.49
N HIS A 132 2.81 0.41 -11.48
CA HIS A 132 1.37 0.62 -11.62
C HIS A 132 0.52 -0.64 -11.36
N GLU A 133 0.95 -1.81 -11.83
CA GLU A 133 0.16 -3.05 -11.73
C GLU A 133 0.03 -3.54 -10.28
N THR A 134 0.99 -3.25 -9.41
CA THR A 134 0.91 -3.62 -8.00
C THR A 134 -0.13 -2.79 -7.26
N ASP A 135 -0.24 -1.49 -7.56
CA ASP A 135 -1.15 -0.57 -6.90
C ASP A 135 -2.61 -0.84 -7.30
N THR A 136 -2.85 -1.16 -8.58
CA THR A 136 -4.19 -1.40 -9.13
C THR A 136 -4.73 -2.81 -8.86
N GLY A 137 -3.90 -3.74 -8.44
CA GLY A 137 -4.25 -5.15 -8.23
C GLY A 137 -3.86 -5.67 -6.85
N PRO A 138 -2.64 -6.18 -6.67
CA PRO A 138 -2.21 -6.82 -5.41
C PRO A 138 -2.36 -5.95 -4.17
N LYS A 139 -2.00 -4.67 -4.19
CA LYS A 139 -2.17 -3.75 -3.05
C LYS A 139 -3.64 -3.50 -2.74
N LEU A 140 -4.48 -3.30 -3.77
CA LEU A 140 -5.93 -3.15 -3.59
C LEU A 140 -6.50 -4.35 -2.84
N ARG A 141 -6.14 -5.58 -3.23
CA ARG A 141 -6.59 -6.79 -2.55
C ARG A 141 -6.05 -6.89 -1.13
N ALA A 142 -4.77 -6.60 -0.91
CA ALA A 142 -4.17 -6.66 0.43
C ALA A 142 -4.81 -5.66 1.39
N TYR A 143 -5.10 -4.43 0.94
CA TYR A 143 -5.80 -3.42 1.74
C TYR A 143 -7.23 -3.84 2.04
N SER A 144 -7.95 -4.36 1.05
CA SER A 144 -9.32 -4.87 1.25
C SER A 144 -9.35 -6.08 2.19
N ALA A 145 -8.45 -7.06 2.02
CA ALA A 145 -8.36 -8.24 2.88
C ALA A 145 -8.09 -7.89 4.34
N ALA A 146 -7.31 -6.82 4.58
CA ALA A 146 -7.04 -6.30 5.91
C ALA A 146 -8.16 -5.40 6.47
N GLY A 147 -9.22 -5.17 5.69
CA GLY A 147 -10.39 -4.39 6.12
C GLY A 147 -10.14 -2.88 6.19
N ILE A 148 -9.18 -2.34 5.43
CA ILE A 148 -8.94 -0.89 5.38
C ILE A 148 -10.18 -0.19 4.81
N PRO A 149 -10.84 0.72 5.56
CA PRO A 149 -12.13 1.28 5.16
C PRO A 149 -12.11 2.06 3.86
N VAL A 150 -11.01 2.79 3.60
CA VAL A 150 -10.87 3.66 2.41
C VAL A 150 -9.51 3.44 1.75
N TYR A 151 -9.53 3.16 0.45
CA TYR A 151 -8.35 3.14 -0.37
C TYR A 151 -8.45 4.20 -1.46
N VAL A 152 -7.51 5.13 -1.51
CA VAL A 152 -7.39 6.18 -2.54
C VAL A 152 -6.28 5.80 -3.49
N LEU A 153 -6.60 5.71 -4.78
CA LEU A 153 -5.62 5.43 -5.83
C LEU A 153 -5.58 6.59 -6.83
N ILE A 154 -4.43 7.20 -6.98
CA ILE A 154 -4.14 8.15 -8.06
C ILE A 154 -3.43 7.40 -9.17
N ASP A 155 -4.20 7.00 -10.18
CA ASP A 155 -3.66 6.31 -11.34
C ASP A 155 -3.18 7.31 -12.40
N ARG A 156 -1.90 7.64 -12.34
CA ARG A 156 -1.27 8.60 -13.25
C ARG A 156 -1.15 8.07 -14.68
N ARG A 157 -1.17 6.75 -14.87
CA ARG A 157 -1.10 6.13 -16.20
C ARG A 157 -2.43 6.25 -16.96
N SER A 158 -3.52 5.91 -16.27
CA SER A 158 -4.87 6.03 -16.86
C SER A 158 -5.47 7.43 -16.72
N GLN A 159 -4.77 8.35 -16.03
CA GLN A 159 -5.23 9.71 -15.73
C GLN A 159 -6.56 9.71 -14.96
N THR A 160 -6.68 8.83 -13.96
CA THR A 160 -7.88 8.70 -13.12
C THR A 160 -7.52 8.67 -11.64
N ALA A 161 -8.45 9.11 -10.82
CA ALA A 161 -8.39 8.95 -9.38
C ALA A 161 -9.58 8.13 -8.90
N HIS A 162 -9.34 7.27 -7.92
CA HIS A 162 -10.32 6.34 -7.38
C HIS A 162 -10.41 6.47 -5.87
N CYS A 163 -11.61 6.37 -5.34
CA CYS A 163 -11.89 6.15 -3.93
C CYS A 163 -12.65 4.84 -3.76
N TYR A 164 -11.95 3.82 -3.27
CA TYR A 164 -12.52 2.52 -2.99
C TYR A 164 -13.00 2.48 -1.54
N THR A 165 -14.21 1.93 -1.32
CA THR A 165 -14.82 1.80 0.01
C THR A 165 -15.56 0.48 0.15
N HIS A 166 -15.91 0.11 1.40
CA HIS A 166 -16.55 -1.16 1.73
C HIS A 166 -15.69 -2.36 1.34
N PRO A 167 -14.58 -2.57 2.06
CA PRO A 167 -13.72 -3.74 1.82
C PRO A 167 -14.48 -5.03 2.09
N ALA A 168 -14.38 -6.00 1.19
CA ALA A 168 -15.01 -7.30 1.24
C ALA A 168 -13.99 -8.42 1.06
N LEU A 169 -14.11 -9.45 1.89
CA LEU A 169 -13.34 -10.68 1.77
C LEU A 169 -14.33 -11.86 1.87
N PRO A 170 -14.78 -12.41 0.73
CA PRO A 170 -15.81 -13.44 0.70
C PRO A 170 -15.34 -14.79 1.27
N GLY A 171 -14.05 -15.07 1.21
CA GLY A 171 -13.41 -16.29 1.72
C GLY A 171 -12.27 -15.99 2.68
N ASP A 172 -11.34 -16.92 2.78
CA ASP A 172 -10.12 -16.77 3.60
C ASP A 172 -8.89 -16.38 2.79
N ASP A 173 -8.96 -16.46 1.46
CA ASP A 173 -7.85 -16.11 0.57
C ASP A 173 -7.84 -14.58 0.33
N PRO A 174 -6.78 -13.87 0.73
CA PRO A 174 -6.64 -12.44 0.45
C PRO A 174 -6.70 -12.09 -1.04
N ALA A 175 -6.41 -13.02 -1.94
CA ALA A 175 -6.49 -12.81 -3.39
C ALA A 175 -7.93 -12.61 -3.89
N ASP A 176 -8.94 -13.06 -3.13
CA ASP A 176 -10.36 -12.87 -3.44
C ASP A 176 -10.94 -11.56 -2.90
N ALA A 177 -10.13 -10.77 -2.17
CA ALA A 177 -10.58 -9.53 -1.56
C ALA A 177 -10.79 -8.43 -2.61
N TYR A 178 -11.83 -7.61 -2.39
CA TYR A 178 -12.17 -6.49 -3.26
C TYR A 178 -12.87 -5.38 -2.45
N TYR A 179 -13.02 -4.21 -3.06
CA TYR A 179 -13.90 -3.16 -2.56
C TYR A 179 -15.22 -3.16 -3.31
N GLU A 180 -16.34 -3.05 -2.60
CA GLU A 180 -17.67 -3.06 -3.20
C GLU A 180 -17.97 -1.79 -3.99
N ASN A 181 -17.40 -0.66 -3.59
CA ASN A 181 -17.62 0.63 -4.24
C ASN A 181 -16.32 1.21 -4.78
N ASP A 182 -16.39 1.77 -5.98
CA ASP A 182 -15.35 2.55 -6.64
C ASP A 182 -15.95 3.87 -7.15
N THR A 183 -15.56 4.97 -6.51
CA THR A 183 -15.84 6.32 -7.02
C THR A 183 -14.67 6.76 -7.87
N LYS A 184 -14.87 6.88 -9.17
CA LYS A 184 -13.84 7.21 -10.15
C LYS A 184 -14.05 8.58 -10.76
N VAL A 185 -12.97 9.37 -10.89
CA VAL A 185 -12.95 10.66 -11.59
C VAL A 185 -11.73 10.73 -12.52
N HIS A 186 -11.73 11.67 -13.49
CA HIS A 186 -10.52 12.02 -14.22
C HIS A 186 -9.60 12.89 -13.36
N LEU A 187 -8.27 12.77 -13.56
CA LEU A 187 -7.34 13.69 -12.91
C LEU A 187 -7.60 15.12 -13.39
N GLY A 188 -7.69 16.05 -12.42
CA GLY A 188 -8.16 17.41 -12.63
C GLY A 188 -9.57 17.65 -12.09
N ASP A 189 -10.37 16.61 -11.95
CA ASP A 189 -11.69 16.68 -11.32
C ASP A 189 -11.58 16.40 -9.80
N PRO A 190 -12.48 16.97 -8.98
CA PRO A 190 -12.49 16.71 -7.55
C PRO A 190 -12.91 15.27 -7.24
N LEU A 191 -12.13 14.55 -6.42
CA LEU A 191 -12.44 13.21 -5.94
C LEU A 191 -13.17 13.28 -4.59
N PRO A 192 -14.47 12.97 -4.50
CA PRO A 192 -15.17 12.92 -3.25
C PRO A 192 -14.72 11.72 -2.41
N LEU A 193 -14.41 11.97 -1.14
CA LEU A 193 -14.16 10.93 -0.15
C LEU A 193 -15.31 10.86 0.86
N PRO A 194 -15.51 9.70 1.53
CA PRO A 194 -16.50 9.60 2.60
C PRO A 194 -16.12 10.49 3.81
N PRO A 195 -17.08 11.04 4.57
CA PRO A 195 -16.79 11.72 5.81
C PRO A 195 -15.97 10.84 6.77
N PRO A 196 -15.02 11.38 7.53
CA PRO A 196 -14.76 12.82 7.74
C PRO A 196 -13.72 13.44 6.77
N TYR A 197 -13.38 12.76 5.69
CA TYR A 197 -12.32 13.21 4.78
C TYR A 197 -12.80 14.34 3.84
N PRO A 198 -11.87 15.22 3.40
CA PRO A 198 -12.21 16.24 2.42
C PRO A 198 -12.40 15.64 1.03
N THR A 199 -13.11 16.35 0.16
CA THR A 199 -12.99 16.12 -1.28
C THR A 199 -11.59 16.53 -1.72
N LEU A 200 -10.90 15.65 -2.46
CA LEU A 200 -9.52 15.89 -2.91
C LEU A 200 -9.50 16.62 -4.26
N ASP A 201 -8.67 17.64 -4.36
CA ASP A 201 -8.28 18.27 -5.61
C ASP A 201 -7.19 17.41 -6.27
N THR A 202 -7.45 16.89 -7.47
CA THR A 202 -6.54 16.04 -8.21
C THR A 202 -5.76 16.75 -9.31
N THR A 203 -5.87 18.08 -9.43
CA THR A 203 -5.23 18.87 -10.50
C THR A 203 -3.72 18.75 -10.53
N THR A 204 -3.08 18.71 -9.36
CA THR A 204 -1.62 18.54 -9.24
C THR A 204 -1.14 17.10 -9.43
N CYS A 205 -2.06 16.13 -9.52
CA CYS A 205 -1.74 14.73 -9.70
C CYS A 205 -1.56 14.34 -11.18
N SER A 206 -2.01 15.19 -12.12
CA SER A 206 -1.89 14.95 -13.56
C SER A 206 -0.43 15.07 -14.03
N THR A 207 -0.01 14.16 -14.91
CA THR A 207 1.33 14.18 -15.53
C THR A 207 1.43 15.15 -16.70
N THR A 208 0.37 15.85 -17.05
CA THR A 208 0.36 16.80 -18.17
C THR A 208 1.11 18.08 -17.77
N GLY A 209 2.46 18.00 -17.81
CA GLY A 209 3.26 19.14 -18.15
C GLY A 209 2.93 19.56 -19.60
N PRO A 210 3.12 20.86 -20.00
CA PRO A 210 2.86 21.25 -21.38
C PRO A 210 3.61 20.34 -22.33
N PRO A 211 3.02 19.93 -23.46
CA PRO A 211 3.71 19.12 -24.46
C PRO A 211 5.00 19.84 -24.87
N ARG A 212 6.12 19.11 -24.75
CA ARG A 212 7.43 19.59 -25.23
C ARG A 212 7.47 19.59 -26.76
#